data_6328d0250dabc2d2a69c170d14909d7b
#
_entry.id   6328d0250dabc2d2a69c170d14909d7b
#
_cell.length_a   1.000
_cell.length_b   1.000
_cell.length_c   1.000
_cell.angle_alpha   90.00
_cell.angle_beta   90.00
_cell.angle_gamma   90.00
#
_symmetry.space_group_name_H-M   'P 1'
#
loop_
_entity.id
_entity.type
_entity.pdbx_description
1 polymer ?
#
loop_
_entity_poly.entity_id
_entity_poly.type
_entity_poly.pdbx_seq_one_letter_code
_entity_poly.pdbx_strand_id
1 'polypeptide(L)'
;MPRSDTKTPPDQSLQRTQGYEGRGLDYLFEDAPEPGSATEVSPGLFWLRFALPMSGLNHINLWALKDKDGWVVVDTGIADQTSRDIWEQHFQNLLGERPINRVICTHLHPDHTGLAGWICRRFGAPLLMTRRVFFMSINGG
;
A
#
# COMPACT_ATOMS: atom_id res chain seq x y z
N MET A 1 -43.73 -27.05 -3.25
CA MET A 1 -42.65 -26.05 -3.55
C MET A 1 -41.95 -25.71 -2.28
N PRO A 2 -40.71 -26.14 -2.07
CA PRO A 2 -39.94 -25.75 -0.88
C PRO A 2 -39.33 -24.36 -1.08
N ARG A 3 -39.35 -23.56 -0.04
CA ARG A 3 -38.82 -22.19 0.02
C ARG A 3 -37.30 -22.23 0.09
N SER A 4 -36.65 -21.39 -0.69
CA SER A 4 -35.21 -21.18 -0.69
C SER A 4 -34.74 -20.54 0.64
N ASP A 5 -33.91 -21.26 1.38
CA ASP A 5 -33.18 -20.74 2.51
C ASP A 5 -32.13 -19.74 2.04
N THR A 6 -32.40 -18.47 2.27
CA THR A 6 -31.38 -17.42 2.15
C THR A 6 -30.43 -17.53 3.34
N LYS A 7 -29.27 -18.09 3.11
CA LYS A 7 -28.18 -18.17 4.07
C LYS A 7 -27.67 -16.76 4.35
N THR A 8 -28.01 -16.23 5.53
CA THR A 8 -27.43 -15.00 6.09
C THR A 8 -25.92 -15.21 6.21
N PRO A 9 -25.08 -14.27 5.74
CA PRO A 9 -23.65 -14.38 5.97
C PRO A 9 -23.35 -14.35 7.48
N PRO A 10 -22.28 -15.03 7.92
CA PRO A 10 -21.95 -15.07 9.33
C PRO A 10 -21.66 -13.65 9.85
N ASP A 11 -22.26 -13.34 10.97
CA ASP A 11 -21.96 -12.18 11.78
C ASP A 11 -20.47 -12.22 12.17
N GLN A 12 -19.67 -11.42 11.47
CA GLN A 12 -18.30 -11.14 11.88
C GLN A 12 -18.40 -10.10 13.01
N SER A 13 -18.68 -10.59 14.20
CA SER A 13 -18.45 -9.82 15.42
C SER A 13 -16.95 -9.47 15.46
N LEU A 14 -16.66 -8.21 15.14
CA LEU A 14 -15.32 -7.63 15.23
C LEU A 14 -14.78 -7.87 16.65
N GLN A 15 -13.80 -8.77 16.78
CA GLN A 15 -13.13 -9.00 18.05
C GLN A 15 -12.32 -7.74 18.36
N ARG A 16 -12.65 -7.10 19.47
CA ARG A 16 -11.92 -5.92 19.95
C ARG A 16 -10.53 -6.33 20.39
N THR A 17 -9.51 -5.74 19.81
CA THR A 17 -8.14 -5.90 20.27
C THR A 17 -7.92 -5.15 21.59
N GLN A 18 -7.46 -5.86 22.61
CA GLN A 18 -6.97 -5.29 23.86
C GLN A 18 -5.62 -4.64 23.62
N GLY A 19 -5.56 -3.34 23.33
CA GLY A 19 -4.28 -2.67 23.15
C GLY A 19 -4.31 -1.15 23.24
N TYR A 20 -5.47 -0.53 23.02
CA TYR A 20 -5.62 0.93 23.06
C TYR A 20 -6.94 1.35 23.73
N GLU A 21 -7.15 0.92 24.95
CA GLU A 21 -8.22 1.45 25.79
C GLU A 21 -7.96 2.94 26.06
N GLY A 22 -8.74 3.81 25.44
CA GLY A 22 -8.73 5.24 25.80
C GLY A 22 -9.03 6.24 24.70
N ARG A 23 -9.12 5.88 23.41
CA ARG A 23 -9.35 6.85 22.32
C ARG A 23 -10.60 6.61 21.48
N GLY A 24 -11.44 5.65 21.80
CA GLY A 24 -12.67 5.37 21.04
C GLY A 24 -12.45 5.00 19.56
N LEU A 25 -11.28 4.42 19.22
CA LEU A 25 -10.95 3.93 17.89
C LEU A 25 -11.11 2.42 17.84
N ASP A 26 -11.86 1.94 16.86
CA ASP A 26 -11.95 0.52 16.56
C ASP A 26 -10.94 0.19 15.44
N TYR A 27 -10.00 -0.72 15.72
CA TYR A 27 -9.04 -1.20 14.74
C TYR A 27 -9.62 -2.42 14.02
N LEU A 28 -9.72 -2.35 12.70
CA LEU A 28 -10.27 -3.43 11.87
C LEU A 28 -9.30 -4.62 11.73
N PHE A 29 -8.02 -4.40 11.97
CA PHE A 29 -6.96 -5.41 11.88
C PHE A 29 -6.22 -5.48 13.20
N GLU A 30 -6.05 -6.68 13.73
CA GLU A 30 -5.35 -6.91 15.00
C GLU A 30 -3.86 -6.57 14.89
N ASP A 31 -3.25 -6.98 13.77
CA ASP A 31 -1.83 -6.79 13.52
C ASP A 31 -1.59 -6.07 12.20
N ALA A 32 -0.54 -5.27 12.17
CA ALA A 32 -0.02 -4.72 10.92
C ALA A 32 0.72 -5.82 10.15
N PRO A 33 0.79 -5.74 8.81
CA PRO A 33 1.62 -6.65 8.02
C PRO A 33 3.08 -6.64 8.50
N GLU A 34 3.75 -7.78 8.45
CA GLU A 34 5.19 -7.81 8.67
C GLU A 34 5.92 -6.99 7.58
N PRO A 35 7.08 -6.37 7.90
CA PRO A 35 7.85 -5.65 6.90
C PRO A 35 8.16 -6.51 5.67
N GLY A 36 7.82 -6.02 4.48
CA GLY A 36 7.96 -6.75 3.21
C GLY A 36 6.76 -7.62 2.85
N SER A 37 5.73 -7.71 3.71
CA SER A 37 4.51 -8.45 3.43
C SER A 37 3.36 -7.54 2.98
N ALA A 38 2.23 -8.14 2.59
CA ALA A 38 1.02 -7.46 2.16
C ALA A 38 -0.22 -8.11 2.78
N THR A 39 -1.21 -7.30 3.12
CA THR A 39 -2.52 -7.75 3.60
C THR A 39 -3.62 -7.18 2.72
N GLU A 40 -4.50 -8.03 2.19
CA GLU A 40 -5.70 -7.57 1.50
C GLU A 40 -6.70 -7.04 2.53
N VAL A 41 -6.96 -5.75 2.49
CA VAL A 41 -7.84 -5.07 3.47
C VAL A 41 -9.26 -4.87 2.93
N SER A 42 -9.42 -4.98 1.63
CA SER A 42 -10.70 -4.99 0.91
C SER A 42 -10.45 -5.65 -0.45
N PRO A 43 -11.46 -6.21 -1.13
CA PRO A 43 -11.26 -6.84 -2.43
C PRO A 43 -10.48 -5.97 -3.42
N GLY A 44 -9.27 -6.40 -3.79
CA GLY A 44 -8.36 -5.69 -4.68
C GLY A 44 -7.60 -4.52 -4.08
N LEU A 45 -7.69 -4.28 -2.78
CA LEU A 45 -6.92 -3.26 -2.05
C LEU A 45 -5.96 -3.92 -1.06
N PHE A 46 -4.67 -3.72 -1.26
CA PHE A 46 -3.61 -4.30 -0.44
C PHE A 46 -2.86 -3.23 0.35
N TRP A 47 -2.70 -3.48 1.63
CA TRP A 47 -1.81 -2.77 2.52
C TRP A 47 -0.44 -3.43 2.48
N LEU A 48 0.57 -2.68 2.05
CA LEU A 48 1.96 -3.09 1.97
C LEU A 48 2.75 -2.41 3.08
N ARG A 49 3.61 -3.14 3.76
CA ARG A 49 4.48 -2.57 4.80
C ARG A 49 5.94 -2.71 4.41
N PHE A 50 6.65 -1.57 4.35
CA PHE A 50 8.06 -1.52 4.01
C PHE A 50 8.87 -1.08 5.24
N ALA A 51 10.04 -1.70 5.43
CA ALA A 51 10.97 -1.27 6.46
C ALA A 51 11.62 0.07 6.09
N LEU A 52 11.88 0.91 7.08
CA LEU A 52 12.65 2.13 6.94
C LEU A 52 13.91 2.08 7.82
N PRO A 53 15.07 2.48 7.31
CA PRO A 53 16.33 2.50 8.07
C PRO A 53 16.45 3.76 8.94
N MET A 54 15.37 4.15 9.64
CA MET A 54 15.32 5.40 10.39
C MET A 54 15.00 5.14 11.86
N SER A 55 15.74 5.80 12.75
CA SER A 55 15.44 5.75 14.18
C SER A 55 14.12 6.44 14.49
N GLY A 56 13.22 5.74 15.21
CA GLY A 56 11.91 6.26 15.59
C GLY A 56 10.82 6.15 14.50
N LEU A 57 11.19 5.88 13.24
CA LEU A 57 10.28 5.57 12.15
C LEU A 57 10.83 4.37 11.38
N ASN A 58 10.45 3.17 11.79
CA ASN A 58 11.04 1.94 11.28
C ASN A 58 10.25 1.29 10.12
N HIS A 59 9.14 1.86 9.73
CA HIS A 59 8.31 1.35 8.63
C HIS A 59 7.48 2.44 7.98
N ILE A 60 7.03 2.15 6.76
CA ILE A 60 6.06 2.95 6.02
C ILE A 60 4.97 2.02 5.46
N ASN A 61 3.77 2.54 5.36
CA ASN A 61 2.62 1.87 4.77
C ASN A 61 2.40 2.40 3.35
N LEU A 62 2.37 1.48 2.40
CA LEU A 62 2.10 1.73 1.00
C LEU A 62 0.83 0.97 0.60
N TRP A 63 0.30 1.27 -0.57
CA TRP A 63 -0.92 0.63 -1.03
C TRP A 63 -0.83 0.20 -2.49
N ALA A 64 -1.44 -0.95 -2.79
CA ALA A 64 -1.66 -1.41 -4.17
C ALA A 64 -3.15 -1.65 -4.38
N LEU A 65 -3.71 -1.04 -5.42
CA LEU A 65 -5.11 -1.16 -5.79
C LEU A 65 -5.21 -1.83 -7.16
N LYS A 66 -6.04 -2.86 -7.25
CA LYS A 66 -6.32 -3.50 -8.53
C LYS A 66 -7.10 -2.56 -9.45
N ASP A 67 -6.63 -2.36 -10.67
CA ASP A 67 -7.23 -1.48 -11.68
C ASP A 67 -7.22 -2.17 -13.05
N LYS A 68 -8.38 -2.60 -13.52
CA LYS A 68 -8.55 -3.32 -14.79
C LYS A 68 -7.61 -4.55 -14.85
N ASP A 69 -6.67 -4.53 -15.76
CA ASP A 69 -5.68 -5.59 -16.01
C ASP A 69 -4.34 -5.38 -15.25
N GLY A 70 -4.23 -4.30 -14.49
CA GLY A 70 -3.01 -3.94 -13.76
C GLY A 70 -3.28 -3.39 -12.36
N TRP A 71 -2.41 -2.51 -11.90
CA TRP A 71 -2.40 -1.98 -10.55
C TRP A 71 -2.16 -0.47 -10.51
N VAL A 72 -2.74 0.17 -9.52
CA VAL A 72 -2.36 1.52 -9.07
C VAL A 72 -1.59 1.37 -7.77
N VAL A 73 -0.42 1.98 -7.65
CA VAL A 73 0.31 2.04 -6.39
C VAL A 73 0.24 3.44 -5.79
N VAL A 74 0.09 3.50 -4.47
CA VAL A 74 0.07 4.76 -3.72
C VAL A 74 1.27 4.76 -2.78
N ASP A 75 2.14 5.73 -3.00
CA ASP A 75 3.48 5.86 -2.44
C ASP A 75 4.42 4.70 -2.82
N THR A 76 5.72 4.90 -2.67
CA THR A 76 6.69 4.01 -3.34
C THR A 76 7.84 3.52 -2.46
N GLY A 77 7.96 4.02 -1.24
CA GLY A 77 9.07 3.69 -0.36
C GLY A 77 10.32 4.54 -0.62
N ILE A 78 11.29 4.38 0.26
CA ILE A 78 12.59 5.07 0.17
C ILE A 78 13.43 4.47 -0.96
N ALA A 79 14.32 5.28 -1.56
CA ALA A 79 15.18 4.88 -2.69
C ALA A 79 16.39 4.07 -2.23
N ASP A 80 16.17 2.92 -1.62
CA ASP A 80 17.22 1.99 -1.22
C ASP A 80 17.06 0.60 -1.90
N GLN A 81 18.05 -0.27 -1.71
CA GLN A 81 18.02 -1.59 -2.31
C GLN A 81 16.98 -2.50 -1.65
N THR A 82 16.81 -2.39 -0.33
CA THR A 82 15.83 -3.19 0.41
C THR A 82 14.40 -2.94 -0.10
N SER A 83 14.03 -1.68 -0.30
CA SER A 83 12.71 -1.32 -0.86
C SER A 83 12.54 -1.79 -2.30
N ARG A 84 13.60 -1.76 -3.11
CA ARG A 84 13.57 -2.31 -4.48
C ARG A 84 13.34 -3.81 -4.46
N ASP A 85 14.03 -4.56 -3.60
CA ASP A 85 13.90 -6.00 -3.49
C ASP A 85 12.49 -6.42 -3.04
N ILE A 86 11.90 -5.67 -2.10
CA ILE A 86 10.51 -5.88 -1.68
C ILE A 86 9.55 -5.63 -2.85
N TRP A 87 9.73 -4.55 -3.62
CA TRP A 87 8.91 -4.30 -4.80
C TRP A 87 9.06 -5.40 -5.85
N GLU A 88 10.28 -5.90 -6.11
CA GLU A 88 10.50 -7.01 -7.05
C GLU A 88 9.72 -8.26 -6.63
N GLN A 89 9.74 -8.60 -5.34
CA GLN A 89 8.94 -9.71 -4.81
C GLN A 89 7.43 -9.47 -4.99
N HIS A 90 6.95 -8.26 -4.73
CA HIS A 90 5.54 -7.93 -4.93
C HIS A 90 5.14 -7.97 -6.41
N PHE A 91 5.96 -7.47 -7.33
CA PHE A 91 5.68 -7.53 -8.76
C PHE A 91 5.53 -8.97 -9.25
N GLN A 92 6.37 -9.88 -8.78
CA GLN A 92 6.33 -11.29 -9.17
C GLN A 92 5.17 -12.05 -8.51
N ASN A 93 4.99 -11.89 -7.21
CA ASN A 93 4.10 -12.75 -6.43
C ASN A 93 2.70 -12.16 -6.26
N LEU A 94 2.61 -10.96 -5.65
CA LEU A 94 1.32 -10.35 -5.31
C LEU A 94 0.63 -9.78 -6.54
N LEU A 95 1.36 -9.03 -7.35
CA LEU A 95 0.82 -8.30 -8.49
C LEU A 95 0.74 -9.18 -9.74
N GLY A 96 1.33 -10.39 -9.70
CA GLY A 96 1.19 -11.42 -10.72
C GLY A 96 1.76 -10.98 -12.08
N GLU A 97 2.89 -10.29 -12.09
CA GLU A 97 3.55 -9.73 -13.28
C GLU A 97 2.68 -8.76 -14.11
N ARG A 98 1.56 -8.28 -13.54
CA ARG A 98 0.71 -7.31 -14.19
C ARG A 98 1.32 -5.91 -14.14
N PRO A 99 1.01 -5.03 -15.11
CA PRO A 99 1.58 -3.70 -15.16
C PRO A 99 1.13 -2.82 -14.00
N ILE A 100 1.98 -1.87 -13.63
CA ILE A 100 1.55 -0.72 -12.85
C ILE A 100 0.98 0.31 -13.81
N ASN A 101 -0.32 0.58 -13.68
CA ASN A 101 -1.04 1.51 -14.55
C ASN A 101 -0.83 2.96 -14.15
N ARG A 102 -0.60 3.21 -12.86
CA ARG A 102 -0.37 4.55 -12.29
C ARG A 102 0.42 4.47 -11.00
N VAL A 103 1.21 5.51 -10.75
CA VAL A 103 1.86 5.76 -9.46
C VAL A 103 1.27 7.04 -8.89
N ILE A 104 0.81 6.98 -7.64
CA ILE A 104 0.29 8.15 -6.92
C ILE A 104 1.24 8.43 -5.75
N CYS A 105 1.72 9.67 -5.62
CA CYS A 105 2.47 10.12 -4.45
C CYS A 105 1.63 11.09 -3.62
N THR A 106 1.43 10.74 -2.35
CA THR A 106 0.58 11.51 -1.43
C THR A 106 1.25 12.82 -1.02
N HIS A 107 2.56 12.79 -0.77
CA HIS A 107 3.37 13.95 -0.41
C HIS A 107 4.85 13.75 -0.77
N LEU A 108 5.69 14.78 -0.50
CA LEU A 108 7.03 14.86 -1.07
C LEU A 108 8.14 14.13 -0.29
N HIS A 109 7.86 13.57 0.88
CA HIS A 109 8.89 12.92 1.69
C HIS A 109 9.55 11.76 0.95
N PRO A 110 10.88 11.57 1.11
CA PRO A 110 11.65 10.57 0.35
C PRO A 110 11.18 9.13 0.55
N ASP A 111 10.61 8.80 1.69
CA ASP A 111 10.03 7.49 1.99
C ASP A 111 8.70 7.23 1.27
N HIS A 112 8.10 8.27 0.68
CA HIS A 112 6.89 8.15 -0.15
C HIS A 112 7.20 8.26 -1.65
N THR A 113 8.12 9.14 -2.05
CA THR A 113 8.40 9.44 -3.46
C THR A 113 9.67 8.76 -3.99
N GLY A 114 10.49 8.17 -3.13
CA GLY A 114 11.85 7.74 -3.46
C GLY A 114 11.97 6.81 -4.65
N LEU A 115 11.09 5.85 -4.80
CA LEU A 115 11.09 4.90 -5.92
C LEU A 115 10.09 5.24 -7.03
N ALA A 116 9.37 6.37 -6.95
CA ALA A 116 8.36 6.73 -7.94
C ALA A 116 8.92 6.75 -9.37
N GLY A 117 10.04 7.42 -9.59
CA GLY A 117 10.69 7.47 -10.91
C GLY A 117 11.16 6.11 -11.40
N TRP A 118 11.61 5.24 -10.51
CA TRP A 118 12.05 3.88 -10.87
C TRP A 118 10.84 3.03 -11.32
N ILE A 119 9.74 3.04 -10.59
CA ILE A 119 8.52 2.30 -10.95
C ILE A 119 7.92 2.86 -12.24
N CYS A 120 7.80 4.20 -12.36
CA CYS A 120 7.28 4.83 -13.57
C CYS A 120 8.07 4.46 -14.83
N ARG A 121 9.41 4.47 -14.76
CA ARG A 121 10.26 4.07 -15.90
C ARG A 121 10.10 2.58 -16.24
N ARG A 122 10.02 1.71 -15.25
CA ARG A 122 9.90 0.27 -15.44
C ARG A 122 8.64 -0.11 -16.20
N PHE A 123 7.51 0.50 -15.85
CA PHE A 123 6.19 0.13 -16.38
C PHE A 123 5.63 1.13 -17.40
N GLY A 124 6.33 2.22 -17.69
CA GLY A 124 5.77 3.29 -18.50
C GLY A 124 4.57 3.99 -17.84
N ALA A 125 4.49 3.93 -16.52
CA ALA A 125 3.34 4.41 -15.78
C ALA A 125 3.39 5.93 -15.56
N PRO A 126 2.27 6.65 -15.68
CA PRO A 126 2.18 8.05 -15.31
C PRO A 126 2.29 8.23 -13.79
N LEU A 127 2.95 9.33 -13.39
CA LEU A 127 3.03 9.77 -12.01
C LEU A 127 1.96 10.81 -11.73
N LEU A 128 1.15 10.56 -10.70
CA LEU A 128 0.13 11.49 -10.21
C LEU A 128 0.56 12.03 -8.85
N MET A 129 0.61 13.34 -8.75
CA MET A 129 0.84 14.06 -7.50
C MET A 129 0.23 15.47 -7.58
N THR A 130 0.05 16.10 -6.45
CA THR A 130 -0.43 17.49 -6.47
C THR A 130 0.63 18.41 -7.09
N ARG A 131 0.19 19.51 -7.73
CA ARG A 131 1.10 20.51 -8.30
C ARG A 131 2.12 21.00 -7.27
N ARG A 132 1.69 21.22 -6.03
CA ARG A 132 2.56 21.69 -4.95
C ARG A 132 3.66 20.66 -4.65
N VAL A 133 3.32 19.39 -4.52
CA VAL A 133 4.29 18.31 -4.28
C VAL A 133 5.29 18.24 -5.42
N PHE A 134 4.84 18.29 -6.67
CA PHE A 134 5.70 18.29 -7.84
C PHE A 134 6.72 19.43 -7.83
N PHE A 135 6.26 20.68 -7.65
CA PHE A 135 7.18 21.83 -7.64
C PHE A 135 8.17 21.79 -6.47
N MET A 136 7.77 21.27 -5.31
CA MET A 136 8.69 21.14 -4.17
C MET A 136 9.72 20.03 -4.42
N SER A 137 9.36 18.94 -5.08
CA SER A 137 10.28 17.83 -5.37
C SER A 137 11.37 18.18 -6.39
N ILE A 138 11.08 19.09 -7.35
CA ILE A 138 12.06 19.51 -8.35
C ILE A 138 12.94 20.69 -7.93
N ASN A 139 12.53 21.47 -6.91
CA ASN A 139 13.25 22.65 -6.41
C ASN A 139 13.96 22.42 -5.06
N GLY A 140 13.82 21.25 -4.46
CA GLY A 140 14.37 20.90 -3.15
C GLY A 140 15.65 20.06 -3.20
N GLY A 141 16.34 20.05 -4.34
CA GLY A 141 17.64 19.37 -4.55
C GLY A 141 18.79 20.35 -4.52
#